data_580755d10bdf7692243cf9436b8633ac
#
_entry.id   580755d10bdf7692243cf9436b8633ac
#
_cell.length_a   1.000
_cell.length_b   1.000
_cell.length_c   1.000
_cell.angle_alpha   90.00
_cell.angle_beta   90.00
_cell.angle_gamma   90.00
#
_symmetry.space_group_name_H-M   'P 1'
#
loop_
_entity.id
_entity.type
_entity.pdbx_description
1 polymer ?
#
loop_
_entity_poly.entity_id
_entity_poly.type
_entity_poly.pdbx_seq_one_letter_code
_entity_poly.pdbx_strand_id
1 'polypeptide(L)'
;MKSIILQTNDTAVAATDQLGQIQFAASSESDGSAATDISAKIEAVAEAAFAASSHSTAITFSTATTDANAPSEKVRISNDGSLGIGTTSSSYKVHINGDIGLTNEGFYASPTGVMLGVDGFLYNDGQTTLSHGRFGEDGDAQNSSFVLRCTTTNATFTTAQNNGSDIVLASNRTMMFTANIAGRRTDQVNASTNDNAAYILTGLLHNDGYGAALVGSVSKTVVAETDSDWDVQATVTGAGAGGTDKLNIQVKGASSKTVNWVVKLDLLEVGGDVSGYTETNILGKIDTEEVP
;
A
#
# COMPACT_ATOMS: atom_id res chain seq x y z
N MET A 1 6.33 -48.12 7.88
CA MET A 1 5.97 -46.96 7.07
C MET A 1 6.82 -47.02 5.81
N LYS A 2 6.25 -46.85 4.62
CA LYS A 2 7.01 -46.77 3.36
C LYS A 2 7.29 -45.29 3.06
N SER A 3 8.53 -44.94 2.77
CA SER A 3 8.94 -43.56 2.46
C SER A 3 9.84 -43.54 1.21
N ILE A 4 9.84 -42.40 0.49
CA ILE A 4 10.83 -42.12 -0.52
C ILE A 4 11.79 -41.12 0.11
N ILE A 5 13.09 -41.42 0.08
CA ILE A 5 14.14 -40.54 0.56
C ILE A 5 14.93 -40.06 -0.67
N LEU A 6 14.95 -38.75 -0.90
CA LEU A 6 15.81 -38.09 -1.87
C LEU A 6 16.93 -37.44 -1.08
N GLN A 7 18.19 -37.80 -1.36
CA GLN A 7 19.34 -37.27 -0.62
C GLN A 7 20.51 -36.98 -1.55
N THR A 8 21.29 -35.98 -1.20
CA THR A 8 22.59 -35.71 -1.84
C THR A 8 23.65 -36.70 -1.38
N ASN A 9 24.66 -36.92 -2.22
CA ASN A 9 25.89 -37.65 -1.84
C ASN A 9 26.97 -36.68 -1.32
N ASP A 10 26.69 -35.40 -1.21
CA ASP A 10 27.60 -34.41 -0.69
C ASP A 10 27.83 -34.63 0.81
N THR A 11 29.08 -34.74 1.23
CA THR A 11 29.47 -34.90 2.62
C THR A 11 29.86 -33.61 3.32
N ALA A 12 29.80 -32.48 2.60
CA ALA A 12 30.16 -31.13 3.07
C ALA A 12 29.12 -30.10 2.67
N VAL A 13 27.84 -30.38 2.94
CA VAL A 13 26.71 -29.52 2.54
C VAL A 13 26.93 -28.09 2.98
N ALA A 14 26.93 -27.18 2.04
CA ALA A 14 27.05 -25.73 2.20
C ALA A 14 25.74 -25.02 1.88
N ALA A 15 25.67 -23.71 2.11
CA ALA A 15 24.52 -22.90 1.66
C ALA A 15 24.38 -23.00 0.14
N THR A 16 23.12 -23.10 -0.34
CA THR A 16 22.72 -23.27 -1.74
C THR A 16 22.88 -24.68 -2.33
N ASP A 17 23.43 -25.62 -1.56
CA ASP A 17 23.52 -27.00 -2.04
C ASP A 17 22.12 -27.63 -2.10
N GLN A 18 21.93 -28.42 -3.16
CA GLN A 18 20.70 -29.16 -3.42
C GLN A 18 20.74 -30.49 -2.65
N LEU A 19 19.74 -30.74 -1.80
CA LEU A 19 19.65 -31.96 -0.99
C LEU A 19 18.89 -33.08 -1.71
N GLY A 20 17.92 -32.72 -2.53
CA GLY A 20 17.10 -33.63 -3.31
C GLY A 20 16.05 -32.87 -4.11
N GLN A 21 15.58 -33.48 -5.21
CA GLN A 21 14.62 -32.84 -6.09
C GLN A 21 13.69 -33.83 -6.78
N ILE A 22 12.51 -33.32 -7.18
CA ILE A 22 11.58 -33.94 -8.12
C ILE A 22 11.56 -33.03 -9.36
N GLN A 23 11.82 -33.56 -10.52
CA GLN A 23 11.85 -32.82 -11.79
C GLN A 23 10.70 -33.25 -12.71
N PHE A 24 10.18 -32.31 -13.45
CA PHE A 24 9.17 -32.50 -14.47
C PHE A 24 9.74 -32.06 -15.81
N ALA A 25 9.78 -32.97 -16.74
CA ALA A 25 10.25 -32.71 -18.10
C ALA A 25 9.22 -33.25 -19.12
N ALA A 26 9.16 -32.63 -20.26
CA ALA A 26 8.38 -33.17 -21.38
C ALA A 26 9.09 -34.38 -22.01
N SER A 27 8.33 -35.31 -22.60
CA SER A 27 8.91 -36.28 -23.51
C SER A 27 9.29 -35.61 -24.84
N SER A 28 10.16 -36.25 -25.64
CA SER A 28 10.66 -35.65 -26.90
C SER A 28 9.53 -35.08 -27.76
N GLU A 29 9.68 -33.80 -28.08
CA GLU A 29 8.85 -33.16 -29.08
C GLU A 29 9.17 -33.71 -30.49
N SER A 30 8.21 -33.63 -31.41
CA SER A 30 8.34 -34.21 -32.76
C SER A 30 9.42 -33.54 -33.63
N ASP A 31 9.87 -32.34 -33.24
CA ASP A 31 10.95 -31.59 -33.92
C ASP A 31 12.34 -31.85 -33.33
N GLY A 32 12.44 -32.69 -32.28
CA GLY A 32 13.70 -33.07 -31.65
C GLY A 32 14.32 -31.97 -30.77
N SER A 33 13.67 -30.82 -30.62
CA SER A 33 14.10 -29.73 -29.74
C SER A 33 13.55 -29.92 -28.32
N ALA A 34 14.28 -29.66 -27.29
CA ALA A 34 13.84 -29.59 -25.89
C ALA A 34 13.33 -30.91 -25.24
N ALA A 35 13.63 -32.08 -25.83
CA ALA A 35 13.15 -33.38 -25.35
C ALA A 35 13.51 -33.75 -23.91
N THR A 36 14.46 -33.07 -23.29
CA THR A 36 14.96 -33.39 -21.96
C THR A 36 15.04 -32.20 -21.04
N ASP A 37 14.51 -31.04 -21.47
CA ASP A 37 14.56 -29.84 -20.67
C ASP A 37 13.60 -29.91 -19.50
N ILE A 38 14.12 -29.63 -18.31
CA ILE A 38 13.31 -29.60 -17.09
C ILE A 38 12.46 -28.35 -17.11
N SER A 39 11.13 -28.53 -17.13
CA SER A 39 10.17 -27.43 -17.18
C SER A 39 9.76 -26.95 -15.79
N ALA A 40 9.80 -27.84 -14.79
CA ALA A 40 9.50 -27.49 -13.40
C ALA A 40 10.27 -28.40 -12.42
N LYS A 41 10.48 -27.93 -11.21
CA LYS A 41 11.06 -28.74 -10.14
C LYS A 41 10.54 -28.34 -8.76
N ILE A 42 10.53 -29.30 -7.84
CA ILE A 42 10.40 -29.13 -6.42
C ILE A 42 11.70 -29.62 -5.81
N GLU A 43 12.39 -28.80 -5.02
CA GLU A 43 13.67 -29.16 -4.44
C GLU A 43 13.84 -28.72 -3.01
N ALA A 44 14.65 -29.43 -2.24
CA ALA A 44 15.14 -29.03 -0.95
C ALA A 44 16.54 -28.45 -1.10
N VAL A 45 16.76 -27.21 -0.61
CA VAL A 45 18.01 -26.45 -0.75
C VAL A 45 18.51 -26.08 0.64
N ALA A 46 19.78 -26.31 0.91
CA ALA A 46 20.42 -25.87 2.13
C ALA A 46 20.50 -24.34 2.19
N GLU A 47 20.05 -23.71 3.26
CA GLU A 47 20.16 -22.26 3.47
C GLU A 47 21.41 -21.86 4.25
N ALA A 48 22.07 -22.84 4.89
CA ALA A 48 23.34 -22.66 5.57
C ALA A 48 24.15 -23.96 5.48
N ALA A 49 25.43 -23.90 5.81
CA ALA A 49 26.24 -25.10 5.95
C ALA A 49 25.67 -26.02 7.05
N PHE A 50 25.61 -27.31 6.74
CA PHE A 50 25.13 -28.31 7.71
C PHE A 50 26.18 -28.54 8.79
N ALA A 51 25.70 -28.65 10.03
CA ALA A 51 26.48 -28.96 11.21
C ALA A 51 25.65 -29.85 12.15
N ALA A 52 26.25 -30.40 13.17
CA ALA A 52 25.56 -31.28 14.12
C ALA A 52 24.29 -30.69 14.75
N SER A 53 24.17 -29.37 14.81
CA SER A 53 23.02 -28.63 15.37
C SER A 53 22.31 -27.72 14.37
N SER A 54 22.66 -27.78 13.07
CA SER A 54 22.07 -26.90 12.04
C SER A 54 21.84 -27.68 10.75
N HIS A 55 20.57 -27.78 10.35
CA HIS A 55 20.13 -28.38 9.09
C HIS A 55 19.15 -27.41 8.39
N SER A 56 19.58 -26.15 8.27
CA SER A 56 18.76 -25.07 7.73
C SER A 56 18.44 -25.35 6.26
N THR A 57 17.16 -25.58 5.96
CA THR A 57 16.70 -26.04 4.64
C THR A 57 15.45 -25.30 4.21
N ALA A 58 15.41 -24.88 2.94
CA ALA A 58 14.21 -24.40 2.28
C ALA A 58 13.64 -25.47 1.34
N ILE A 59 12.33 -25.42 1.13
CA ILE A 59 11.67 -26.09 0.02
C ILE A 59 11.31 -25.06 -1.03
N THR A 60 11.72 -25.30 -2.30
CA THR A 60 11.49 -24.38 -3.40
C THR A 60 10.67 -25.03 -4.52
N PHE A 61 9.88 -24.20 -5.19
CA PHE A 61 9.12 -24.54 -6.39
C PHE A 61 9.61 -23.65 -7.53
N SER A 62 10.05 -24.29 -8.60
CA SER A 62 10.61 -23.60 -9.76
C SER A 62 9.86 -23.96 -11.03
N THR A 63 9.64 -23.00 -11.91
CA THR A 63 9.07 -23.19 -13.26
C THR A 63 9.91 -22.47 -14.29
N ALA A 64 9.95 -23.02 -15.51
CA ALA A 64 10.58 -22.36 -16.65
C ALA A 64 9.64 -21.28 -17.22
N THR A 65 10.22 -20.23 -17.80
CA THR A 65 9.54 -19.26 -18.65
C THR A 65 9.73 -19.66 -20.12
N THR A 66 8.95 -19.08 -21.03
CA THR A 66 8.93 -19.42 -22.45
C THR A 66 10.30 -19.43 -23.13
N ASP A 67 11.26 -18.64 -22.60
CA ASP A 67 12.59 -18.44 -23.22
C ASP A 67 13.74 -18.94 -22.35
N ALA A 68 13.45 -19.64 -21.24
CA ALA A 68 14.50 -20.06 -20.30
C ALA A 68 14.67 -21.59 -20.32
N ASN A 69 15.87 -22.04 -20.58
CA ASN A 69 16.24 -23.46 -20.59
C ASN A 69 16.28 -24.09 -19.19
N ALA A 70 16.18 -23.30 -18.12
CA ALA A 70 16.20 -23.79 -16.73
C ALA A 70 15.07 -23.17 -15.91
N PRO A 71 14.37 -23.96 -15.08
CA PRO A 71 13.34 -23.44 -14.18
C PRO A 71 13.97 -22.51 -13.11
N SER A 72 13.36 -21.33 -12.93
CA SER A 72 13.70 -20.37 -11.87
C SER A 72 12.74 -20.48 -10.69
N GLU A 73 13.24 -20.25 -9.50
CA GLU A 73 12.44 -20.28 -8.27
C GLU A 73 11.30 -19.25 -8.33
N LYS A 74 10.09 -19.69 -8.00
CA LYS A 74 8.87 -18.88 -7.95
C LYS A 74 8.30 -18.81 -6.53
N VAL A 75 8.43 -19.91 -5.78
CA VAL A 75 7.91 -20.01 -4.41
C VAL A 75 8.95 -20.69 -3.54
N ARG A 76 9.09 -20.21 -2.31
CA ARG A 76 9.98 -20.76 -1.29
C ARG A 76 9.26 -20.86 0.06
N ILE A 77 9.50 -21.97 0.77
CA ILE A 77 9.26 -22.07 2.21
C ILE A 77 10.64 -22.15 2.85
N SER A 78 11.03 -21.09 3.56
CA SER A 78 12.33 -20.97 4.23
C SER A 78 12.39 -21.77 5.54
N ASN A 79 13.56 -21.96 6.09
CA ASN A 79 13.80 -22.74 7.33
C ASN A 79 13.03 -22.19 8.55
N ASP A 80 12.72 -20.93 8.59
CA ASP A 80 11.93 -20.27 9.65
C ASP A 80 10.40 -20.41 9.44
N GLY A 81 9.98 -21.14 8.40
CA GLY A 81 8.58 -21.32 8.00
C GLY A 81 7.96 -20.11 7.29
N SER A 82 8.77 -19.17 6.80
CA SER A 82 8.28 -18.05 5.99
C SER A 82 8.02 -18.50 4.56
N LEU A 83 6.89 -18.07 3.98
CA LEU A 83 6.51 -18.30 2.59
C LEU A 83 6.89 -17.08 1.74
N GLY A 84 7.79 -17.26 0.79
CA GLY A 84 8.15 -16.28 -0.24
C GLY A 84 7.53 -16.64 -1.59
N ILE A 85 6.91 -15.67 -2.27
CA ILE A 85 6.43 -15.78 -3.64
C ILE A 85 7.09 -14.67 -4.45
N GLY A 86 7.81 -15.02 -5.52
CA GLY A 86 8.59 -14.07 -6.32
C GLY A 86 9.82 -13.48 -5.60
N THR A 87 10.20 -14.03 -4.45
CA THR A 87 11.35 -13.58 -3.66
C THR A 87 12.05 -14.75 -2.99
N THR A 88 13.38 -14.69 -2.92
CA THR A 88 14.24 -15.64 -2.20
C THR A 88 14.58 -15.19 -0.78
N SER A 89 14.18 -13.97 -0.40
CA SER A 89 14.39 -13.41 0.93
C SER A 89 13.07 -12.92 1.50
N SER A 90 12.62 -13.47 2.61
CA SER A 90 11.37 -13.10 3.25
C SER A 90 11.63 -12.39 4.58
N SER A 91 11.11 -11.17 4.72
CA SER A 91 11.11 -10.41 5.98
C SER A 91 9.81 -10.60 6.78
N TYR A 92 8.85 -11.36 6.26
CA TYR A 92 7.52 -11.59 6.81
C TYR A 92 7.15 -13.07 6.70
N LYS A 93 6.18 -13.53 7.49
CA LYS A 93 5.71 -14.93 7.41
C LYS A 93 5.08 -15.29 6.06
N VAL A 94 4.48 -14.31 5.37
CA VAL A 94 4.12 -14.41 3.95
C VAL A 94 4.65 -13.15 3.28
N HIS A 95 5.56 -13.31 2.32
CA HIS A 95 6.15 -12.22 1.55
C HIS A 95 5.91 -12.49 0.07
N ILE A 96 5.12 -11.63 -0.57
CA ILE A 96 4.85 -11.65 -2.00
C ILE A 96 5.55 -10.46 -2.62
N ASN A 97 6.49 -10.74 -3.52
CA ASN A 97 7.14 -9.72 -4.35
C ASN A 97 6.39 -9.64 -5.66
N GLY A 98 5.34 -8.85 -5.68
CA GLY A 98 4.37 -8.70 -6.76
C GLY A 98 3.00 -8.35 -6.21
N ASP A 99 2.02 -8.30 -7.09
CA ASP A 99 0.65 -7.95 -6.75
C ASP A 99 -0.14 -9.16 -6.25
N ILE A 100 -1.07 -8.93 -5.33
CA ILE A 100 -2.08 -9.91 -4.94
C ILE A 100 -3.36 -9.53 -5.69
N GLY A 101 -3.56 -10.12 -6.87
CA GLY A 101 -4.80 -9.99 -7.62
C GLY A 101 -5.83 -11.01 -7.14
N LEU A 102 -6.99 -10.56 -6.73
CA LEU A 102 -8.18 -11.40 -6.56
C LEU A 102 -9.11 -11.03 -7.71
N THR A 103 -9.31 -11.96 -8.66
CA THR A 103 -10.19 -11.73 -9.81
C THR A 103 -11.61 -11.49 -9.34
N ASN A 104 -12.18 -10.36 -9.75
CA ASN A 104 -13.54 -9.85 -9.55
C ASN A 104 -13.83 -9.05 -8.29
N GLU A 105 -13.09 -9.18 -7.19
CA GLU A 105 -13.21 -8.29 -6.00
C GLU A 105 -11.95 -8.48 -5.16
N GLY A 106 -11.00 -7.53 -5.22
CA GLY A 106 -9.64 -7.80 -4.77
C GLY A 106 -9.15 -7.02 -3.57
N PHE A 107 -8.18 -7.60 -2.89
CA PHE A 107 -7.27 -6.92 -1.99
C PHE A 107 -6.01 -6.58 -2.79
N TYR A 108 -5.75 -5.31 -2.99
CA TYR A 108 -4.50 -4.83 -3.57
C TYR A 108 -3.70 -4.09 -2.50
N ALA A 109 -2.50 -4.59 -2.20
CA ALA A 109 -1.55 -3.92 -1.30
C ALA A 109 -0.35 -3.46 -2.13
N SER A 110 -0.16 -2.16 -2.21
CA SER A 110 1.00 -1.50 -2.82
C SER A 110 1.93 -0.97 -1.71
N PRO A 111 3.20 -0.70 -1.97
CA PRO A 111 4.07 0.01 -1.03
C PRO A 111 3.50 1.36 -0.58
N THR A 112 2.62 1.95 -1.38
CA THR A 112 2.04 3.28 -1.17
C THR A 112 0.68 3.24 -0.48
N GLY A 113 -0.06 2.09 -0.48
CA GLY A 113 -1.38 2.04 0.13
C GLY A 113 -2.07 0.68 0.01
N VAL A 114 -3.35 0.63 0.39
CA VAL A 114 -4.20 -0.56 0.34
C VAL A 114 -5.46 -0.23 -0.45
N MET A 115 -5.78 -1.02 -1.46
CA MET A 115 -7.03 -0.94 -2.19
C MET A 115 -7.87 -2.21 -1.95
N LEU A 116 -9.13 -2.03 -1.62
CA LEU A 116 -10.11 -3.09 -1.47
C LEU A 116 -11.21 -2.90 -2.52
N GLY A 117 -11.44 -3.91 -3.34
CA GLY A 117 -12.45 -3.89 -4.39
C GLY A 117 -11.87 -3.74 -5.79
N VAL A 118 -12.68 -3.24 -6.73
CA VAL A 118 -12.35 -3.08 -8.15
C VAL A 118 -12.43 -1.62 -8.57
N ASP A 119 -11.66 -1.25 -9.61
CA ASP A 119 -11.68 0.09 -10.21
C ASP A 119 -11.36 1.23 -9.21
N GLY A 120 -10.67 0.93 -8.11
CA GLY A 120 -10.13 1.94 -7.19
C GLY A 120 -8.79 2.48 -7.69
N PHE A 121 -8.36 3.62 -7.13
CA PHE A 121 -7.05 4.19 -7.42
C PHE A 121 -6.39 4.77 -6.18
N LEU A 122 -5.07 4.57 -6.04
CA LEU A 122 -4.26 5.09 -4.94
C LEU A 122 -3.50 6.34 -5.42
N TYR A 123 -3.99 7.52 -5.06
CA TYR A 123 -3.37 8.80 -5.42
C TYR A 123 -2.28 9.24 -4.44
N ASN A 124 -2.34 8.74 -3.20
CA ASN A 124 -1.48 9.19 -2.12
C ASN A 124 -0.86 8.02 -1.36
N ASP A 125 0.35 8.19 -0.86
CA ASP A 125 0.97 7.25 0.05
C ASP A 125 0.12 7.04 1.31
N GLY A 126 0.08 5.79 1.81
CA GLY A 126 -0.69 5.43 3.00
C GLY A 126 -2.20 5.51 2.86
N GLN A 127 -2.72 5.68 1.64
CA GLN A 127 -4.14 5.66 1.32
C GLN A 127 -4.72 4.26 1.51
N THR A 128 -5.88 4.17 2.14
CA THR A 128 -6.72 2.98 2.11
C THR A 128 -7.96 3.32 1.29
N THR A 129 -8.19 2.59 0.20
CA THR A 129 -9.29 2.83 -0.73
C THR A 129 -10.26 1.67 -0.72
N LEU A 130 -11.56 1.97 -0.70
CA LEU A 130 -12.64 1.02 -0.95
C LEU A 130 -13.41 1.47 -2.19
N SER A 131 -13.50 0.59 -3.20
CA SER A 131 -14.20 0.85 -4.44
C SER A 131 -14.93 -0.39 -4.92
N HIS A 132 -16.05 -0.22 -5.61
CA HIS A 132 -16.82 -1.33 -6.21
C HIS A 132 -17.42 -0.89 -7.55
N GLY A 133 -16.54 -0.58 -8.50
CA GLY A 133 -16.88 -0.12 -9.83
C GLY A 133 -16.49 1.33 -10.08
N ARG A 134 -16.72 1.78 -11.31
CA ARG A 134 -16.39 3.12 -11.81
C ARG A 134 -17.50 3.66 -12.71
N PHE A 135 -17.53 4.97 -12.93
CA PHE A 135 -18.37 5.60 -13.93
C PHE A 135 -17.67 5.67 -15.31
N GLY A 136 -16.42 6.12 -15.34
CA GLY A 136 -15.61 6.23 -16.55
C GLY A 136 -14.15 5.85 -16.32
N GLU A 137 -13.58 6.21 -15.18
CA GLU A 137 -12.16 6.02 -14.87
C GLU A 137 -11.96 5.39 -13.49
N ASP A 138 -10.83 4.71 -13.31
CA ASP A 138 -10.46 4.14 -12.02
C ASP A 138 -10.38 5.23 -10.94
N GLY A 139 -10.96 4.97 -9.77
CA GLY A 139 -10.99 5.91 -8.65
C GLY A 139 -12.07 6.99 -8.73
N ASP A 140 -12.94 6.98 -9.73
CA ASP A 140 -14.02 7.97 -9.87
C ASP A 140 -15.28 7.64 -9.05
N ALA A 141 -15.29 6.51 -8.36
CA ALA A 141 -16.35 6.06 -7.43
C ALA A 141 -15.71 5.33 -6.25
N GLN A 142 -15.05 6.06 -5.35
CA GLN A 142 -14.33 5.43 -4.25
C GLN A 142 -14.46 6.18 -2.93
N ASN A 143 -14.17 5.46 -1.85
CA ASN A 143 -13.92 6.03 -0.53
C ASN A 143 -12.43 5.86 -0.20
N SER A 144 -11.74 6.95 0.13
CA SER A 144 -10.34 6.97 0.51
C SER A 144 -10.19 7.39 1.96
N SER A 145 -9.39 6.66 2.74
CA SER A 145 -9.12 6.95 4.14
C SER A 145 -7.64 7.16 4.39
N PHE A 146 -7.33 8.11 5.28
CA PHE A 146 -5.97 8.49 5.67
C PHE A 146 -5.85 8.69 7.17
N VAL A 147 -4.65 8.48 7.71
CA VAL A 147 -4.27 8.91 9.05
C VAL A 147 -3.17 9.96 8.94
N LEU A 148 -3.51 11.21 9.24
CA LEU A 148 -2.58 12.34 9.21
C LEU A 148 -2.13 12.66 10.63
N ARG A 149 -0.96 13.26 10.76
CA ARG A 149 -0.39 13.68 12.04
C ARG A 149 0.45 14.95 11.93
N CYS A 150 0.52 15.69 13.00
CA CYS A 150 1.52 16.75 13.21
C CYS A 150 1.69 17.04 14.70
N THR A 151 2.69 17.86 15.01
CA THR A 151 2.91 18.42 16.34
C THR A 151 2.93 19.94 16.22
N THR A 152 2.20 20.63 17.07
CA THR A 152 2.26 22.09 17.21
C THR A 152 2.93 22.48 18.52
N THR A 153 3.71 23.58 18.51
CA THR A 153 4.36 24.15 19.68
C THR A 153 3.98 25.62 19.91
N ASN A 154 3.07 26.13 19.09
CA ASN A 154 2.64 27.53 19.10
C ASN A 154 1.18 27.64 18.64
N ALA A 155 0.69 28.88 18.54
CA ALA A 155 -0.66 29.23 18.13
C ALA A 155 -0.79 29.49 16.61
N THR A 156 0.03 28.82 15.79
CA THR A 156 -0.03 28.93 14.31
C THR A 156 -0.66 27.67 13.74
N PHE A 157 -1.51 27.82 12.71
CA PHE A 157 -2.05 26.70 11.97
C PHE A 157 -0.94 25.91 11.29
N THR A 158 -0.94 24.61 11.51
CA THR A 158 0.00 23.63 10.94
C THR A 158 -0.79 22.55 10.20
N THR A 159 -0.39 22.23 8.98
CA THR A 159 -1.03 21.16 8.21
C THR A 159 -0.65 19.79 8.78
N ALA A 160 -1.65 18.98 9.09
CA ALA A 160 -1.45 17.58 9.40
C ALA A 160 -1.14 16.81 8.11
N GLN A 161 -0.10 15.98 8.14
CA GLN A 161 0.43 15.31 6.96
C GLN A 161 0.44 13.79 7.12
N ASN A 162 0.38 13.11 5.99
CA ASN A 162 0.60 11.67 5.89
C ASN A 162 2.10 11.41 5.72
N ASN A 163 2.77 11.06 6.81
CA ASN A 163 4.21 10.79 6.84
C ASN A 163 5.08 11.87 6.15
N GLY A 164 4.72 13.14 6.30
CA GLY A 164 5.41 14.29 5.70
C GLY A 164 4.90 14.69 4.32
N SER A 165 3.90 13.98 3.77
CA SER A 165 3.27 14.29 2.49
C SER A 165 1.90 14.94 2.68
N ASP A 166 1.55 15.88 1.82
CA ASP A 166 0.24 16.50 1.74
C ASP A 166 -0.76 15.57 1.02
N ILE A 167 -2.05 15.78 1.22
CA ILE A 167 -3.10 15.04 0.51
C ILE A 167 -3.35 15.70 -0.83
N VAL A 168 -2.93 15.01 -1.88
CA VAL A 168 -3.13 15.40 -3.29
C VAL A 168 -4.54 15.01 -3.72
N LEU A 169 -5.21 15.92 -4.44
CA LEU A 169 -6.56 15.74 -4.93
C LEU A 169 -6.54 15.32 -6.41
N ALA A 170 -7.25 14.25 -6.73
CA ALA A 170 -7.46 13.84 -8.11
C ALA A 170 -8.26 14.89 -8.89
N SER A 171 -7.94 15.05 -10.17
CA SER A 171 -8.67 15.94 -11.08
C SER A 171 -10.04 15.35 -11.44
N ASN A 172 -10.94 16.20 -11.92
CA ASN A 172 -12.28 15.82 -12.39
C ASN A 172 -13.09 15.05 -11.34
N ARG A 173 -13.01 15.50 -10.08
CA ARG A 173 -13.69 14.89 -8.94
C ARG A 173 -14.46 15.93 -8.13
N THR A 174 -15.60 15.48 -7.62
CA THR A 174 -16.26 16.10 -6.46
C THR A 174 -16.01 15.20 -5.27
N MET A 175 -15.60 15.78 -4.15
CA MET A 175 -15.19 15.01 -2.97
C MET A 175 -15.86 15.58 -1.72
N MET A 176 -16.60 14.73 -1.02
CA MET A 176 -17.03 15.02 0.35
C MET A 176 -15.94 14.54 1.30
N PHE A 177 -15.48 15.41 2.20
CA PHE A 177 -14.52 15.00 3.22
C PHE A 177 -15.12 15.04 4.62
N THR A 178 -14.64 14.14 5.46
CA THR A 178 -14.84 14.14 6.91
C THR A 178 -13.51 13.93 7.60
N ALA A 179 -13.11 14.89 8.44
CA ALA A 179 -11.90 14.80 9.25
C ALA A 179 -12.25 14.73 10.74
N ASN A 180 -11.97 13.58 11.37
CA ASN A 180 -12.04 13.40 12.81
C ASN A 180 -10.69 13.71 13.41
N ILE A 181 -10.60 14.71 14.28
CA ILE A 181 -9.36 15.29 14.76
C ILE A 181 -9.29 15.14 16.27
N ALA A 182 -8.17 14.58 16.78
CA ALA A 182 -7.88 14.51 18.19
C ALA A 182 -6.53 15.18 18.49
N GLY A 183 -6.49 16.01 19.53
CA GLY A 183 -5.30 16.69 20.02
C GLY A 183 -5.04 16.38 21.48
N ARG A 184 -3.77 16.19 21.84
CA ARG A 184 -3.32 15.97 23.20
C ARG A 184 -2.03 16.74 23.48
N ARG A 185 -2.03 17.49 24.58
CA ARG A 185 -0.81 18.14 25.09
C ARG A 185 0.16 17.11 25.65
N THR A 186 1.46 17.24 25.35
CA THR A 186 2.49 16.23 25.67
C THR A 186 3.66 16.78 26.50
N ASP A 187 3.75 18.07 26.73
CA ASP A 187 4.84 18.72 27.47
C ASP A 187 4.59 18.85 29.00
N GLN A 188 3.53 18.24 29.51
CA GLN A 188 3.20 18.24 30.94
C GLN A 188 3.65 16.95 31.62
N VAL A 189 4.53 17.06 32.63
CA VAL A 189 5.15 15.91 33.31
C VAL A 189 4.32 15.37 34.48
N ASN A 190 3.35 16.10 35.02
CA ASN A 190 2.53 15.68 36.18
C ASN A 190 1.16 16.33 36.16
N ALA A 191 0.40 16.20 35.11
CA ALA A 191 -0.85 16.93 34.99
C ALA A 191 -2.03 16.14 35.56
N SER A 192 -2.63 16.69 36.59
CA SER A 192 -4.04 16.40 36.94
C SER A 192 -5.04 16.93 35.90
N THR A 193 -4.57 17.69 34.91
CA THR A 193 -5.34 18.25 33.78
C THR A 193 -4.53 18.09 32.50
N ASN A 194 -4.80 17.01 31.77
CA ASN A 194 -4.29 16.90 30.40
C ASN A 194 -5.16 17.76 29.49
N ASP A 195 -4.57 18.76 28.82
CA ASP A 195 -5.28 19.48 27.77
C ASP A 195 -5.53 18.53 26.58
N ASN A 196 -6.76 18.40 26.20
CA ASN A 196 -7.21 17.55 25.11
C ASN A 196 -8.29 18.25 24.29
N ALA A 197 -8.38 17.90 23.04
CA ALA A 197 -9.49 18.35 22.20
C ALA A 197 -9.88 17.29 21.16
N ALA A 198 -11.13 17.34 20.74
CA ALA A 198 -11.66 16.57 19.63
C ALA A 198 -12.58 17.44 18.77
N TYR A 199 -12.39 17.36 17.45
CA TYR A 199 -13.17 18.12 16.48
C TYR A 199 -13.59 17.22 15.32
N ILE A 200 -14.66 17.62 14.63
CA ILE A 200 -15.07 17.05 13.36
C ILE A 200 -15.18 18.20 12.36
N LEU A 201 -14.49 18.08 11.22
CA LEU A 201 -14.68 18.94 10.05
C LEU A 201 -15.37 18.15 8.95
N THR A 202 -16.36 18.77 8.30
CA THR A 202 -17.03 18.20 7.13
C THR A 202 -17.15 19.26 6.07
N GLY A 203 -16.92 18.91 4.83
CA GLY A 203 -17.02 19.82 3.71
C GLY A 203 -17.11 19.12 2.37
N LEU A 204 -17.41 19.90 1.35
CA LEU A 204 -17.42 19.49 -0.03
C LEU A 204 -16.37 20.30 -0.78
N LEU A 205 -15.66 19.64 -1.66
CA LEU A 205 -14.72 20.29 -2.60
C LEU A 205 -14.93 19.72 -4.00
N HIS A 206 -14.52 20.47 -4.98
CA HIS A 206 -14.39 19.97 -6.34
C HIS A 206 -12.97 20.26 -6.87
N ASN A 207 -12.54 19.47 -7.81
CA ASN A 207 -11.35 19.69 -8.61
C ASN A 207 -11.71 19.42 -10.08
N ASP A 208 -11.81 20.49 -10.87
CA ASP A 208 -12.19 20.43 -12.30
C ASP A 208 -10.98 20.30 -13.25
N GLY A 209 -9.78 20.06 -12.70
CA GLY A 209 -8.53 19.98 -13.45
C GLY A 209 -7.90 21.36 -13.74
N TYR A 210 -8.57 22.46 -13.41
CA TYR A 210 -8.02 23.81 -13.46
C TYR A 210 -7.72 24.37 -12.08
N GLY A 211 -8.12 23.68 -11.03
CA GLY A 211 -7.83 24.00 -9.65
C GLY A 211 -8.92 23.53 -8.70
N ALA A 212 -8.51 23.00 -7.55
CA ALA A 212 -9.46 22.58 -6.55
C ALA A 212 -9.98 23.75 -5.72
N ALA A 213 -11.25 23.68 -5.32
CA ALA A 213 -11.88 24.67 -4.45
C ALA A 213 -12.92 24.04 -3.51
N LEU A 214 -13.11 24.66 -2.34
CA LEU A 214 -14.21 24.30 -1.44
C LEU A 214 -15.54 24.76 -2.04
N VAL A 215 -16.56 23.92 -1.90
CA VAL A 215 -17.94 24.24 -2.28
C VAL A 215 -18.70 24.60 -1.00
N GLY A 216 -19.00 25.87 -0.82
CA GLY A 216 -19.63 26.39 0.39
C GLY A 216 -18.68 26.45 1.59
N SER A 217 -19.24 26.38 2.79
CA SER A 217 -18.51 26.50 4.05
C SER A 217 -18.19 25.14 4.65
N VAL A 218 -17.01 25.02 5.22
CA VAL A 218 -16.66 23.84 6.04
C VAL A 218 -17.42 23.89 7.37
N SER A 219 -18.11 22.83 7.69
CA SER A 219 -18.74 22.66 9.00
C SER A 219 -17.71 22.21 10.02
N LYS A 220 -17.64 22.88 11.18
CA LYS A 220 -16.80 22.52 12.30
C LYS A 220 -17.67 22.21 13.51
N THR A 221 -17.49 21.00 14.06
CA THR A 221 -18.09 20.60 15.34
C THR A 221 -17.00 20.48 16.37
N VAL A 222 -17.11 21.19 17.47
CA VAL A 222 -16.29 20.98 18.66
C VAL A 222 -16.95 19.87 19.46
N VAL A 223 -16.34 18.71 19.49
CA VAL A 223 -16.83 17.56 20.29
C VAL A 223 -16.52 17.80 21.77
N ALA A 224 -15.28 18.17 22.06
CA ALA A 224 -14.81 18.59 23.38
C ALA A 224 -13.48 19.32 23.22
N GLU A 225 -13.23 20.33 24.08
CA GLU A 225 -11.92 20.96 24.20
C GLU A 225 -11.71 21.45 25.63
N THR A 226 -10.49 21.41 26.11
CA THR A 226 -10.12 21.92 27.43
C THR A 226 -9.34 23.24 27.36
N ASP A 227 -8.95 23.64 26.14
CA ASP A 227 -8.21 24.87 25.86
C ASP A 227 -8.83 25.57 24.64
N SER A 228 -9.48 26.70 24.85
CA SER A 228 -10.19 27.47 23.81
C SER A 228 -9.26 28.17 22.80
N ASP A 229 -7.95 28.18 23.02
CA ASP A 229 -6.98 28.69 22.04
C ASP A 229 -6.72 27.72 20.92
N TRP A 230 -7.06 26.43 21.12
CA TRP A 230 -6.90 25.43 20.09
C TRP A 230 -7.98 25.56 19.01
N ASP A 231 -7.63 25.23 17.79
CA ASP A 231 -8.56 25.37 16.68
C ASP A 231 -8.17 24.45 15.53
N VAL A 232 -9.14 24.22 14.63
CA VAL A 232 -8.96 23.40 13.43
C VAL A 232 -9.68 24.05 12.25
N GLN A 233 -9.11 23.86 11.05
CA GLN A 233 -9.73 24.31 9.78
C GLN A 233 -9.34 23.38 8.64
N ALA A 234 -10.10 23.42 7.56
CA ALA A 234 -9.73 22.82 6.29
C ALA A 234 -9.61 23.91 5.23
N THR A 235 -8.55 23.82 4.43
CA THR A 235 -8.30 24.72 3.31
C THR A 235 -7.91 23.89 2.08
N VAL A 236 -8.11 24.46 0.89
CA VAL A 236 -7.67 23.87 -0.37
C VAL A 236 -6.60 24.76 -0.95
N THR A 237 -5.51 24.17 -1.41
CA THR A 237 -4.53 24.85 -2.25
C THR A 237 -4.78 24.44 -3.68
N GLY A 238 -5.34 25.35 -4.47
CA GLY A 238 -5.50 25.19 -5.91
C GLY A 238 -4.23 25.64 -6.62
N ALA A 239 -3.65 24.81 -7.45
CA ALA A 239 -2.41 25.11 -8.16
C ALA A 239 -2.64 25.60 -9.60
N GLY A 240 -3.91 25.68 -10.05
CA GLY A 240 -4.25 26.00 -11.43
C GLY A 240 -3.95 24.86 -12.41
N ALA A 241 -4.15 25.11 -13.70
CA ALA A 241 -3.94 24.11 -14.73
C ALA A 241 -2.52 23.54 -14.70
N GLY A 242 -2.41 22.20 -14.52
CA GLY A 242 -1.13 21.48 -14.48
C GLY A 242 -0.38 21.53 -13.13
N GLY A 243 -0.95 22.12 -12.09
CA GLY A 243 -0.39 22.10 -10.73
C GLY A 243 -0.96 20.97 -9.89
N THR A 244 -0.43 20.84 -8.67
CA THR A 244 -0.88 19.83 -7.71
C THR A 244 -1.83 20.44 -6.69
N ASP A 245 -3.10 20.11 -6.79
CA ASP A 245 -4.12 20.56 -5.86
C ASP A 245 -4.10 19.74 -4.57
N LYS A 246 -4.36 20.37 -3.44
CA LYS A 246 -4.21 19.75 -2.12
C LYS A 246 -5.34 20.11 -1.17
N LEU A 247 -5.80 19.14 -0.38
CA LEU A 247 -6.63 19.36 0.80
C LEU A 247 -5.73 19.45 2.03
N ASN A 248 -5.80 20.56 2.75
CA ASN A 248 -5.04 20.80 3.97
C ASN A 248 -5.98 20.76 5.17
N ILE A 249 -5.83 19.75 6.01
CA ILE A 249 -6.44 19.75 7.34
C ILE A 249 -5.43 20.38 8.29
N GLN A 250 -5.76 21.52 8.83
CA GLN A 250 -4.86 22.33 9.65
C GLN A 250 -5.35 22.40 11.08
N VAL A 251 -4.40 22.33 12.00
CA VAL A 251 -4.63 22.37 13.45
C VAL A 251 -3.78 23.46 14.07
N LYS A 252 -4.30 24.07 15.13
CA LYS A 252 -3.63 25.13 15.87
C LYS A 252 -3.61 24.77 17.34
N GLY A 253 -2.44 24.75 17.94
CA GLY A 253 -2.25 24.63 19.39
C GLY A 253 -2.26 25.99 20.07
N ALA A 254 -1.63 26.08 21.22
CA ALA A 254 -1.44 27.32 21.98
C ALA A 254 0.05 27.65 22.15
N SER A 255 0.37 28.90 22.46
CA SER A 255 1.75 29.33 22.69
C SER A 255 2.36 28.58 23.88
N SER A 256 3.60 28.11 23.70
CA SER A 256 4.37 27.37 24.71
C SER A 256 3.73 26.05 25.17
N LYS A 257 2.87 25.46 24.35
CA LYS A 257 2.30 24.13 24.57
C LYS A 257 2.66 23.21 23.40
N THR A 258 3.19 22.04 23.72
CA THR A 258 3.43 21.00 22.71
C THR A 258 2.20 20.10 22.62
N VAL A 259 1.56 20.08 21.47
CA VAL A 259 0.36 19.30 21.22
C VAL A 259 0.58 18.35 20.05
N ASN A 260 0.36 17.06 20.28
CA ASN A 260 0.32 16.05 19.23
C ASN A 260 -1.11 15.92 18.69
N TRP A 261 -1.23 15.90 17.39
CA TRP A 261 -2.49 15.81 16.66
C TRP A 261 -2.53 14.59 15.77
N VAL A 262 -3.67 13.94 15.75
CA VAL A 262 -4.00 12.85 14.81
C VAL A 262 -5.31 13.19 14.14
N VAL A 263 -5.36 12.99 12.83
CA VAL A 263 -6.55 13.19 12.00
C VAL A 263 -6.85 11.89 11.25
N LYS A 264 -8.07 11.37 11.40
CA LYS A 264 -8.62 10.42 10.44
C LYS A 264 -9.40 11.21 9.40
N LEU A 265 -8.90 11.21 8.16
CA LEU A 265 -9.53 11.86 7.02
C LEU A 265 -10.16 10.81 6.12
N ASP A 266 -11.44 10.95 5.83
CA ASP A 266 -12.17 10.16 4.85
C ASP A 266 -12.59 11.06 3.70
N LEU A 267 -12.37 10.61 2.46
CA LEU A 267 -12.82 11.24 1.21
C LEU A 267 -13.78 10.31 0.50
N LEU A 268 -15.02 10.77 0.26
CA LEU A 268 -15.95 10.11 -0.64
C LEU A 268 -15.88 10.82 -1.98
N GLU A 269 -15.40 10.11 -3.00
CA GLU A 269 -15.04 10.66 -4.29
C GLU A 269 -16.05 10.24 -5.36
N VAL A 270 -16.52 11.21 -6.15
CA VAL A 270 -17.32 10.98 -7.34
C VAL A 270 -16.72 11.77 -8.50
N GLY A 271 -16.35 11.05 -9.53
CA GLY A 271 -15.89 11.61 -10.81
C GLY A 271 -16.97 11.56 -11.88
N GLY A 272 -16.66 12.09 -13.03
CA GLY A 272 -17.49 12.00 -14.22
C GLY A 272 -16.61 12.06 -15.46
N ASP A 273 -17.03 11.38 -16.52
CA ASP A 273 -16.33 11.40 -17.79
C ASP A 273 -16.42 12.81 -18.39
N VAL A 274 -15.32 13.53 -18.44
CA VAL A 274 -15.19 14.76 -19.23
C VAL A 274 -14.53 14.32 -20.53
N SER A 275 -15.33 13.96 -21.51
CA SER A 275 -14.85 13.55 -22.82
C SER A 275 -13.82 14.55 -23.38
N GLY A 276 -12.54 14.14 -23.39
CA GLY A 276 -11.44 14.94 -23.94
C GLY A 276 -10.20 15.10 -23.05
N TYR A 277 -10.19 14.59 -21.83
CA TYR A 277 -9.01 14.65 -20.97
C TYR A 277 -8.24 13.32 -21.00
N THR A 278 -6.98 13.39 -21.40
CA THR A 278 -6.01 12.29 -21.23
C THR A 278 -5.23 12.53 -19.93
N GLU A 279 -5.49 11.76 -18.88
CA GLU A 279 -4.66 11.77 -17.68
C GLU A 279 -3.23 11.34 -18.01
N THR A 280 -2.26 12.20 -17.70
CA THR A 280 -0.86 11.78 -17.64
C THR A 280 -0.62 11.20 -16.25
N ASN A 281 -0.65 9.88 -16.14
CA ASN A 281 -0.44 9.15 -14.88
C ASN A 281 0.92 9.48 -14.26
N ILE A 282 0.90 10.01 -13.04
CA ILE A 282 2.11 10.25 -12.23
C ILE A 282 2.63 8.94 -11.59
N LEU A 283 1.82 7.90 -11.51
CA LEU A 283 2.21 6.57 -11.02
C LEU A 283 1.83 5.54 -12.09
N GLY A 284 2.82 4.80 -12.57
CA GLY A 284 2.74 3.94 -13.75
C GLY A 284 1.48 3.09 -13.85
N LYS A 285 0.80 3.23 -14.95
CA LYS A 285 -0.31 2.39 -15.37
C LYS A 285 0.15 0.95 -15.49
N ILE A 286 -0.51 0.04 -14.80
CA ILE A 286 -0.43 -1.37 -15.15
C ILE A 286 -1.39 -1.54 -16.34
N ASP A 287 -0.84 -1.60 -17.55
CA ASP A 287 -1.60 -1.98 -18.72
C ASP A 287 -2.13 -3.42 -18.53
N THR A 288 -3.41 -3.54 -18.28
CA THR A 288 -4.10 -4.81 -18.52
C THR A 288 -4.39 -4.86 -20.03
N GLU A 289 -3.50 -5.47 -20.79
CA GLU A 289 -3.86 -5.92 -22.14
C GLU A 289 -5.05 -6.87 -22.00
N GLU A 290 -6.12 -6.56 -22.72
CA GLU A 290 -7.24 -7.47 -22.94
C GLU A 290 -6.69 -8.76 -23.55
N VAL A 291 -6.86 -9.86 -22.82
CA VAL A 291 -6.65 -11.20 -23.38
C VAL A 291 -7.90 -11.53 -24.18
N PRO A 292 -7.79 -11.90 -25.49
CA PRO A 292 -8.89 -12.22 -26.36
C PRO A 292 -9.66 -13.48 -25.94
#